data_33b5ea868d0d61e49235fce4d2f5941e
#
_entry.id   33b5ea868d0d61e49235fce4d2f5941e
#
_cell.length_a   1.000
_cell.length_b   1.000
_cell.length_c   1.000
_cell.angle_alpha   90.00
_cell.angle_beta   90.00
_cell.angle_gamma   90.00
#
_symmetry.space_group_name_H-M   'P 1'
#
loop_
_entity.id
_entity.type
_entity.pdbx_description
1 polymer ?
#
loop_
_entity_poly.entity_id
_entity_poly.type
_entity_poly.pdbx_seq_one_letter_code
_entity_poly.pdbx_strand_id
1 'polypeptide(L)'
;MSADATAQTALDVALFGEAMLLLVANEPGPLEHATGFHKRTAGAETNVAIGLARLGLKVGWASRLGTDSMGRALLATMQSEGIDCSHVVCDAGQRTGFQFKERVTDGRDPQVEYHRKGSAASQMGPADVDAAWLRSARHLHATGVFAAISDTSLQAAIRTLEVMRAAGRTISFDPNLRPTLWSSPETMRHWINELSRYADWVLPGMEEGAFLTGETTPEGVARFYRERGAKLVVVKLGAEGAYFDSEVAGTGRVAGFPVAQVVDTVGAGDGFAVGVITALLEGQTVLAAVRRGAWIGARAVQVLGDTEGLPSRTQLQEAGL
;
A
#
# COMPACT_ATOMS: atom_id res chain seq x y z
N MET A 1 -2.25 14.76 40.63
CA MET A 1 -3.01 15.29 39.49
C MET A 1 -2.10 15.21 38.28
N SER A 2 -2.13 14.09 37.57
CA SER A 2 -1.36 13.89 36.37
C SER A 2 -2.20 14.39 35.18
N ALA A 3 -1.78 15.47 34.56
CA ALA A 3 -2.37 15.95 33.31
C ALA A 3 -1.94 14.96 32.21
N ASP A 4 -2.88 14.15 31.82
CA ASP A 4 -2.78 13.33 30.62
C ASP A 4 -2.80 14.28 29.41
N ALA A 5 -1.62 14.76 29.04
CA ALA A 5 -1.44 15.50 27.79
C ALA A 5 -1.64 14.49 26.66
N THR A 6 -2.88 14.35 26.19
CA THR A 6 -3.18 13.72 24.90
C THR A 6 -2.40 14.50 23.85
N ALA A 7 -1.21 14.00 23.52
CA ALA A 7 -0.41 14.54 22.43
C ALA A 7 -1.30 14.49 21.17
N GLN A 8 -1.76 15.66 20.74
CA GLN A 8 -2.56 15.79 19.53
C GLN A 8 -1.76 15.19 18.38
N THR A 9 -2.27 14.14 17.76
CA THR A 9 -1.59 13.47 16.66
C THR A 9 -1.41 14.45 15.51
N ALA A 10 -0.18 14.67 15.07
CA ALA A 10 0.12 15.57 13.96
C ALA A 10 -0.30 14.94 12.62
N LEU A 11 -0.21 13.61 12.52
CA LEU A 11 -0.58 12.84 11.36
C LEU A 11 -1.71 11.84 11.66
N ASP A 12 -2.55 11.62 10.68
CA ASP A 12 -3.51 10.52 10.72
C ASP A 12 -2.83 9.21 10.36
N VAL A 13 -2.05 9.19 9.27
CA VAL A 13 -1.36 8.00 8.79
C VAL A 13 0.09 8.32 8.42
N ALA A 14 1.01 7.49 8.91
CA ALA A 14 2.38 7.46 8.43
C ALA A 14 2.55 6.27 7.46
N LEU A 15 3.34 6.46 6.41
CA LEU A 15 3.77 5.43 5.49
C LEU A 15 5.27 5.57 5.25
N PHE A 16 5.88 4.47 4.84
CA PHE A 16 7.28 4.46 4.44
C PHE A 16 7.43 3.48 3.27
N GLY A 17 8.25 3.82 2.28
CA GLY A 17 8.42 2.94 1.13
C GLY A 17 8.96 3.65 -0.09
N GLU A 18 9.18 2.88 -1.16
CA GLU A 18 9.73 3.38 -2.40
C GLU A 18 8.66 3.95 -3.32
N ALA A 19 8.87 5.19 -3.76
CA ALA A 19 8.22 5.72 -4.94
C ALA A 19 9.07 5.48 -6.18
N MET A 20 8.44 5.08 -7.27
CA MET A 20 9.09 4.92 -8.57
C MET A 20 8.41 5.78 -9.62
N LEU A 21 9.22 6.27 -10.57
CA LEU A 21 8.64 6.83 -11.79
C LEU A 21 8.12 5.68 -12.66
N LEU A 22 6.85 5.75 -13.04
CA LEU A 22 6.22 4.81 -13.94
C LEU A 22 6.14 5.42 -15.35
N LEU A 23 6.68 4.70 -16.33
CA LEU A 23 6.63 5.05 -17.74
C LEU A 23 5.74 4.04 -18.46
N VAL A 24 4.49 4.42 -18.71
CA VAL A 24 3.50 3.59 -19.42
C VAL A 24 3.60 3.84 -20.92
N ALA A 25 3.76 2.78 -21.71
CA ALA A 25 3.81 2.89 -23.16
C ALA A 25 2.55 3.57 -23.73
N ASN A 26 2.74 4.46 -24.73
CA ASN A 26 1.65 5.15 -25.38
C ASN A 26 0.84 4.21 -26.27
N GLU A 27 1.53 3.28 -26.92
CA GLU A 27 0.96 2.33 -27.87
C GLU A 27 0.79 0.96 -27.20
N PRO A 28 -0.28 0.20 -27.51
CA PRO A 28 -0.38 -1.21 -27.10
C PRO A 28 0.68 -2.07 -27.77
N GLY A 29 1.21 -3.02 -27.03
CA GLY A 29 2.17 -4.00 -27.54
C GLY A 29 3.47 -4.06 -26.74
N PRO A 30 4.44 -4.87 -27.19
CA PRO A 30 5.72 -5.09 -26.49
C PRO A 30 6.50 -3.79 -26.30
N LEU A 31 7.19 -3.68 -25.14
CA LEU A 31 7.92 -2.46 -24.75
C LEU A 31 9.00 -2.03 -25.74
N GLU A 32 9.65 -3.01 -26.43
CA GLU A 32 10.67 -2.76 -27.43
C GLU A 32 10.15 -2.00 -28.68
N HIS A 33 8.83 -1.96 -28.88
CA HIS A 33 8.20 -1.25 -29.99
C HIS A 33 7.62 0.13 -29.56
N ALA A 34 7.65 0.45 -28.27
CA ALA A 34 7.10 1.69 -27.76
C ALA A 34 7.90 2.91 -28.26
N THR A 35 7.22 3.88 -28.88
CA THR A 35 7.85 5.11 -29.40
C THR A 35 7.77 6.27 -28.42
N GLY A 36 6.94 6.16 -27.38
CA GLY A 36 6.78 7.16 -26.35
C GLY A 36 6.12 6.60 -25.08
N PHE A 37 6.19 7.38 -24.01
CA PHE A 37 5.69 6.96 -22.72
C PHE A 37 4.95 8.08 -21.99
N HIS A 38 3.86 7.76 -21.32
CA HIS A 38 3.24 8.62 -20.32
C HIS A 38 3.91 8.44 -18.97
N LYS A 39 4.29 9.56 -18.36
CA LYS A 39 4.85 9.59 -17.01
C LYS A 39 3.76 9.51 -15.96
N ARG A 40 3.90 8.59 -15.00
CA ARG A 40 3.04 8.36 -13.83
C ARG A 40 3.88 8.13 -12.57
N THR A 41 3.23 8.02 -11.43
CA THR A 41 3.82 7.62 -10.17
C THR A 41 3.38 6.20 -9.85
N ALA A 42 4.29 5.39 -9.29
CA ALA A 42 4.01 4.05 -8.78
C ALA A 42 4.71 3.83 -7.44
N GLY A 43 4.20 2.89 -6.68
CA GLY A 43 4.70 2.47 -5.37
C GLY A 43 3.53 2.11 -4.48
N ALA A 44 3.53 0.91 -3.92
CA ALA A 44 2.40 0.41 -3.15
C ALA A 44 2.01 1.35 -2.02
N GLU A 45 2.99 1.75 -1.22
CA GLU A 45 2.77 2.67 -0.10
C GLU A 45 2.40 4.09 -0.56
N THR A 46 3.00 4.57 -1.66
CA THR A 46 2.69 5.91 -2.18
C THR A 46 1.33 5.97 -2.86
N ASN A 47 0.88 4.89 -3.49
CA ASN A 47 -0.48 4.79 -4.02
C ASN A 47 -1.51 4.92 -2.89
N VAL A 48 -1.28 4.21 -1.78
CA VAL A 48 -2.13 4.33 -0.58
C VAL A 48 -2.04 5.74 0.00
N ALA A 49 -0.84 6.32 0.14
CA ALA A 49 -0.65 7.68 0.66
C ALA A 49 -1.46 8.72 -0.12
N ILE A 50 -1.39 8.67 -1.45
CA ILE A 50 -2.16 9.56 -2.35
C ILE A 50 -3.67 9.38 -2.13
N GLY A 51 -4.15 8.15 -2.10
CA GLY A 51 -5.57 7.88 -1.90
C GLY A 51 -6.08 8.38 -0.54
N LEU A 52 -5.31 8.16 0.53
CA LEU A 52 -5.64 8.63 1.88
C LEU A 52 -5.69 10.16 1.94
N ALA A 53 -4.72 10.84 1.32
CA ALA A 53 -4.65 12.31 1.26
C ALA A 53 -5.84 12.89 0.48
N ARG A 54 -6.20 12.31 -0.68
CA ARG A 54 -7.40 12.71 -1.48
C ARG A 54 -8.70 12.55 -0.71
N LEU A 55 -8.74 11.61 0.24
CA LEU A 55 -9.89 11.43 1.16
C LEU A 55 -9.78 12.29 2.42
N GLY A 56 -8.83 13.23 2.50
CA GLY A 56 -8.76 14.27 3.50
C GLY A 56 -8.02 13.88 4.79
N LEU A 57 -7.30 12.77 4.83
CA LEU A 57 -6.44 12.43 5.95
C LEU A 57 -5.11 13.20 5.89
N LYS A 58 -4.54 13.50 7.05
CA LYS A 58 -3.20 14.06 7.19
C LYS A 58 -2.18 12.90 7.07
N VAL A 59 -1.52 12.82 5.92
CA VAL A 59 -0.63 11.73 5.57
C VAL A 59 0.81 12.19 5.57
N GLY A 60 1.70 11.40 6.20
CA GLY A 60 3.14 11.57 6.12
C GLY A 60 3.80 10.38 5.44
N TRP A 61 4.81 10.67 4.63
CA TRP A 61 5.56 9.65 3.90
C TRP A 61 7.06 9.82 4.11
N ALA A 62 7.72 8.74 4.57
CA ALA A 62 9.17 8.65 4.71
C ALA A 62 9.76 7.80 3.60
N SER A 63 10.82 8.28 2.96
CA SER A 63 11.48 7.60 1.85
C SER A 63 12.88 8.14 1.59
N ARG A 64 13.57 7.55 0.60
CA ARG A 64 14.75 8.12 -0.04
C ARG A 64 14.53 8.23 -1.54
N LEU A 65 14.89 9.37 -2.11
CA LEU A 65 14.87 9.66 -3.54
C LEU A 65 16.25 10.11 -4.00
N GLY A 66 16.62 9.84 -5.23
CA GLY A 66 17.76 10.47 -5.85
C GLY A 66 17.52 11.97 -6.07
N THR A 67 18.63 12.76 -6.20
CA THR A 67 18.54 14.16 -6.59
C THR A 67 18.35 14.35 -8.11
N ASP A 68 18.08 13.27 -8.84
CA ASP A 68 17.79 13.26 -10.27
C ASP A 68 16.42 13.88 -10.61
N SER A 69 16.11 13.98 -11.91
CA SER A 69 14.84 14.52 -12.37
C SER A 69 13.64 13.69 -11.99
N MET A 70 13.82 12.37 -11.83
CA MET A 70 12.75 11.45 -11.43
C MET A 70 12.40 11.66 -9.96
N GLY A 71 13.42 11.74 -9.07
CA GLY A 71 13.21 12.00 -7.65
C GLY A 71 12.55 13.34 -7.39
N ARG A 72 12.99 14.41 -8.09
CA ARG A 72 12.34 15.72 -7.99
C ARG A 72 10.89 15.69 -8.46
N ALA A 73 10.59 14.96 -9.54
CA ALA A 73 9.22 14.84 -10.03
C ALA A 73 8.31 14.08 -9.05
N LEU A 74 8.79 12.97 -8.47
CA LEU A 74 8.05 12.20 -7.47
C LEU A 74 7.79 13.02 -6.21
N LEU A 75 8.81 13.70 -5.70
CA LEU A 75 8.67 14.56 -4.52
C LEU A 75 7.62 15.66 -4.77
N ALA A 76 7.70 16.34 -5.92
CA ALA A 76 6.73 17.37 -6.29
C ALA A 76 5.30 16.80 -6.41
N THR A 77 5.13 15.59 -6.95
CA THR A 77 3.84 14.91 -7.03
C THR A 77 3.29 14.64 -5.63
N MET A 78 4.07 14.05 -4.73
CA MET A 78 3.62 13.75 -3.36
C MET A 78 3.24 15.03 -2.60
N GLN A 79 4.04 16.09 -2.73
CA GLN A 79 3.75 17.40 -2.13
C GLN A 79 2.48 18.03 -2.71
N SER A 80 2.23 17.90 -4.02
CA SER A 80 1.01 18.43 -4.65
C SER A 80 -0.27 17.70 -4.21
N GLU A 81 -0.16 16.46 -3.76
CA GLU A 81 -1.27 15.71 -3.14
C GLU A 81 -1.45 16.06 -1.63
N GLY A 82 -0.68 17.01 -1.11
CA GLY A 82 -0.77 17.47 0.28
C GLY A 82 -0.13 16.52 1.30
N ILE A 83 0.77 15.64 0.86
CA ILE A 83 1.45 14.68 1.73
C ILE A 83 2.67 15.34 2.38
N ASP A 84 2.83 15.15 3.69
CA ASP A 84 4.03 15.57 4.41
C ASP A 84 5.23 14.72 3.99
N CYS A 85 6.17 15.35 3.29
CA CYS A 85 7.41 14.76 2.81
C CYS A 85 8.65 15.20 3.63
N SER A 86 8.46 15.72 4.84
CA SER A 86 9.55 16.22 5.69
C SER A 86 10.59 15.15 6.04
N HIS A 87 10.20 13.88 5.95
CA HIS A 87 11.05 12.70 6.19
C HIS A 87 11.47 11.99 4.90
N VAL A 88 11.46 12.69 3.77
CA VAL A 88 12.03 12.20 2.51
C VAL A 88 13.46 12.70 2.39
N VAL A 89 14.42 11.78 2.33
CA VAL A 89 15.85 12.08 2.14
C VAL A 89 16.15 12.14 0.64
N CYS A 90 16.71 13.26 0.18
CA CYS A 90 17.23 13.39 -1.18
C CYS A 90 18.72 13.03 -1.21
N ASP A 91 19.05 11.88 -1.81
CA ASP A 91 20.40 11.30 -1.84
C ASP A 91 21.08 11.58 -3.19
N ALA A 92 22.17 12.33 -3.16
CA ALA A 92 22.94 12.66 -4.37
C ALA A 92 23.81 11.49 -4.87
N GLY A 93 24.05 10.49 -4.01
CA GLY A 93 24.87 9.32 -4.34
C GLY A 93 24.08 8.16 -4.98
N GLN A 94 22.76 8.24 -4.97
CA GLN A 94 21.90 7.17 -5.43
C GLN A 94 20.88 7.67 -6.47
N ARG A 95 20.34 6.75 -7.27
CA ARG A 95 19.34 7.04 -8.29
C ARG A 95 17.94 6.72 -7.78
N THR A 96 16.96 7.44 -8.28
CA THR A 96 15.56 7.12 -8.08
C THR A 96 15.17 5.88 -8.88
N GLY A 97 14.42 4.96 -8.28
CA GLY A 97 13.84 3.82 -8.98
C GLY A 97 12.82 4.23 -10.02
N PHE A 98 12.73 3.48 -11.12
CA PHE A 98 11.72 3.67 -12.14
C PHE A 98 11.33 2.33 -12.78
N GLN A 99 10.23 2.33 -13.54
CA GLN A 99 9.76 1.15 -14.24
C GLN A 99 9.11 1.52 -15.56
N PHE A 100 9.23 0.63 -16.54
CA PHE A 100 8.46 0.66 -17.77
C PHE A 100 7.28 -0.30 -17.63
N LYS A 101 6.13 0.11 -18.15
CA LYS A 101 4.91 -0.70 -18.16
C LYS A 101 4.35 -0.77 -19.56
N GLU A 102 4.13 -1.98 -20.02
CA GLU A 102 3.43 -2.24 -21.28
C GLU A 102 2.01 -1.71 -21.22
N ARG A 103 1.49 -1.25 -22.34
CA ARG A 103 0.07 -1.00 -22.50
C ARG A 103 -0.59 -2.22 -23.13
N VAL A 104 -1.59 -2.77 -22.46
CA VAL A 104 -2.38 -3.92 -22.93
C VAL A 104 -3.83 -3.52 -23.19
N THR A 105 -4.51 -4.21 -24.11
CA THR A 105 -5.91 -3.97 -24.46
C THR A 105 -6.72 -5.26 -24.50
N ASP A 106 -6.10 -6.38 -24.22
CA ASP A 106 -6.66 -7.74 -24.27
C ASP A 106 -7.02 -8.32 -22.91
N GLY A 107 -6.88 -7.51 -21.83
CA GLY A 107 -7.25 -7.88 -20.46
C GLY A 107 -6.24 -8.77 -19.73
N ARG A 108 -5.09 -9.10 -20.35
CA ARG A 108 -3.99 -9.76 -19.64
C ARG A 108 -3.27 -8.74 -18.72
N ASP A 109 -2.50 -9.24 -17.77
CA ASP A 109 -1.62 -8.40 -16.98
C ASP A 109 -0.50 -7.80 -17.85
N PRO A 110 -0.20 -6.49 -17.72
CA PRO A 110 0.87 -5.85 -18.47
C PRO A 110 2.24 -6.35 -18.02
N GLN A 111 3.17 -6.45 -18.93
CA GLN A 111 4.58 -6.67 -18.61
C GLN A 111 5.15 -5.40 -17.99
N VAL A 112 5.93 -5.55 -16.90
CA VAL A 112 6.59 -4.45 -16.20
C VAL A 112 8.08 -4.75 -16.05
N GLU A 113 8.89 -3.80 -16.52
CA GLU A 113 10.35 -3.85 -16.35
C GLU A 113 10.79 -2.89 -15.24
N TYR A 114 11.37 -3.45 -14.18
CA TYR A 114 11.77 -2.70 -12.99
C TYR A 114 13.25 -2.30 -13.03
N HIS A 115 13.53 -1.02 -12.85
CA HIS A 115 14.85 -0.43 -12.72
C HIS A 115 15.01 0.17 -11.31
N ARG A 116 15.00 -0.69 -10.28
CA ARG A 116 15.00 -0.29 -8.87
C ARG A 116 16.15 -0.88 -8.04
N LYS A 117 16.93 -1.80 -8.60
CA LYS A 117 18.07 -2.40 -7.88
C LYS A 117 19.10 -1.32 -7.57
N GLY A 118 19.44 -1.15 -6.29
CA GLY A 118 20.36 -0.10 -5.84
C GLY A 118 19.76 1.31 -5.90
N SER A 119 18.42 1.46 -5.92
CA SER A 119 17.76 2.77 -5.83
C SER A 119 18.02 3.44 -4.48
N ALA A 120 17.81 4.75 -4.41
CA ALA A 120 17.91 5.50 -3.16
C ALA A 120 17.05 4.87 -2.04
N ALA A 121 15.82 4.49 -2.35
CA ALA A 121 14.93 3.85 -1.39
C ALA A 121 15.45 2.49 -0.90
N SER A 122 16.19 1.74 -1.74
CA SER A 122 16.81 0.47 -1.32
C SER A 122 17.93 0.66 -0.28
N GLN A 123 18.41 1.88 -0.07
CA GLN A 123 19.41 2.22 0.95
C GLN A 123 18.78 2.64 2.29
N MET A 124 17.45 2.72 2.37
CA MET A 124 16.79 2.99 3.65
C MET A 124 17.12 1.90 4.65
N GLY A 125 17.54 2.35 5.85
CA GLY A 125 17.88 1.46 6.95
C GLY A 125 17.27 1.91 8.27
N PRO A 126 17.53 1.19 9.39
CA PRO A 126 17.00 1.55 10.71
C PRO A 126 17.35 2.96 11.18
N ALA A 127 18.46 3.53 10.69
CA ALA A 127 18.88 4.90 11.01
C ALA A 127 17.97 5.97 10.39
N ASP A 128 17.26 5.65 9.32
CA ASP A 128 16.29 6.55 8.66
C ASP A 128 14.92 6.58 9.37
N VAL A 129 14.72 5.71 10.36
CA VAL A 129 13.46 5.57 11.09
C VAL A 129 13.39 6.61 12.21
N ASP A 130 12.69 7.71 11.97
CA ASP A 130 12.41 8.71 13.03
C ASP A 130 11.25 8.24 13.90
N ALA A 131 11.59 7.75 15.09
CA ALA A 131 10.61 7.23 16.04
C ALA A 131 9.69 8.31 16.62
N ALA A 132 10.12 9.57 16.70
CA ALA A 132 9.27 10.65 17.21
C ALA A 132 8.20 11.02 16.18
N TRP A 133 8.59 11.16 14.93
CA TRP A 133 7.68 11.39 13.82
C TRP A 133 6.66 10.25 13.67
N LEU A 134 7.10 8.99 13.66
CA LEU A 134 6.19 7.83 13.59
C LEU A 134 5.15 7.84 14.71
N ARG A 135 5.56 8.10 15.96
CA ARG A 135 4.64 8.15 17.10
C ARG A 135 3.63 9.29 17.03
N SER A 136 3.88 10.33 16.21
CA SER A 136 2.92 11.40 15.97
C SER A 136 1.72 10.98 15.14
N ALA A 137 1.82 9.85 14.40
CA ALA A 137 0.72 9.30 13.62
C ALA A 137 -0.21 8.42 14.47
N ARG A 138 -1.51 8.41 14.14
CA ARG A 138 -2.49 7.49 14.74
C ARG A 138 -2.37 6.08 14.21
N HIS A 139 -1.96 5.95 12.95
CA HIS A 139 -1.95 4.72 12.21
C HIS A 139 -0.71 4.61 11.32
N LEU A 140 -0.24 3.39 11.11
CA LEU A 140 0.79 3.06 10.12
C LEU A 140 0.20 2.13 9.07
N HIS A 141 0.43 2.42 7.80
CA HIS A 141 0.23 1.44 6.74
C HIS A 141 1.57 0.96 6.20
N ALA A 142 1.73 -0.34 6.10
CA ALA A 142 2.93 -1.00 5.59
C ALA A 142 2.55 -2.09 4.59
N THR A 143 3.45 -2.36 3.63
CA THR A 143 3.31 -3.47 2.70
C THR A 143 4.52 -4.39 2.73
N GLY A 144 4.38 -5.57 2.14
CA GLY A 144 5.49 -6.49 1.95
C GLY A 144 6.50 -6.04 0.88
N VAL A 145 6.14 -5.03 0.06
CA VAL A 145 6.99 -4.58 -1.07
C VAL A 145 8.26 -3.91 -0.56
N PHE A 146 8.13 -2.93 0.34
CA PHE A 146 9.30 -2.19 0.83
C PHE A 146 10.30 -3.11 1.55
N ALA A 147 9.82 -4.03 2.36
CA ALA A 147 10.66 -4.98 3.07
C ALA A 147 11.47 -5.90 2.12
N ALA A 148 11.00 -6.07 0.88
CA ALA A 148 11.60 -6.97 -0.10
C ALA A 148 12.71 -6.35 -0.95
N ILE A 149 12.89 -5.02 -0.94
CA ILE A 149 13.81 -4.37 -1.90
C ILE A 149 15.29 -4.47 -1.52
N SER A 150 15.59 -4.67 -0.23
CA SER A 150 16.95 -4.91 0.26
C SER A 150 16.96 -5.41 1.71
N ASP A 151 18.08 -5.92 2.18
CA ASP A 151 18.24 -6.33 3.60
C ASP A 151 18.10 -5.13 4.55
N THR A 152 18.60 -3.94 4.15
CA THR A 152 18.49 -2.73 4.96
C THR A 152 17.05 -2.23 5.04
N SER A 153 16.29 -2.29 3.94
CA SER A 153 14.87 -1.94 3.95
C SER A 153 14.02 -2.91 4.78
N LEU A 154 14.36 -4.20 4.80
CA LEU A 154 13.73 -5.17 5.70
C LEU A 154 13.95 -4.78 7.17
N GLN A 155 15.19 -4.42 7.55
CA GLN A 155 15.49 -3.97 8.92
C GLN A 155 14.78 -2.64 9.25
N ALA A 156 14.68 -1.73 8.30
CA ALA A 156 13.93 -0.48 8.48
C ALA A 156 12.42 -0.76 8.66
N ALA A 157 11.85 -1.69 7.88
CA ALA A 157 10.45 -2.11 8.02
C ALA A 157 10.17 -2.70 9.41
N ILE A 158 11.00 -3.65 9.87
CA ILE A 158 10.88 -4.25 11.20
C ILE A 158 10.94 -3.14 12.27
N ARG A 159 11.95 -2.26 12.20
CA ARG A 159 12.12 -1.18 13.16
C ARG A 159 10.93 -0.23 13.21
N THR A 160 10.36 0.10 12.05
CA THR A 160 9.17 0.98 11.95
C THR A 160 7.95 0.33 12.61
N LEU A 161 7.71 -0.95 12.33
CA LEU A 161 6.61 -1.71 12.92
C LEU A 161 6.76 -1.83 14.45
N GLU A 162 7.98 -2.09 14.95
CA GLU A 162 8.29 -2.14 16.39
C GLU A 162 7.99 -0.81 17.09
N VAL A 163 8.41 0.32 16.49
CA VAL A 163 8.18 1.67 17.05
C VAL A 163 6.68 1.94 17.19
N MET A 164 5.90 1.65 16.17
CA MET A 164 4.46 1.87 16.18
C MET A 164 3.73 0.93 17.13
N ARG A 165 4.12 -0.34 17.18
CA ARG A 165 3.57 -1.32 18.12
C ARG A 165 3.86 -0.92 19.57
N ALA A 166 5.10 -0.54 19.87
CA ALA A 166 5.51 -0.08 21.21
C ALA A 166 4.78 1.22 21.64
N ALA A 167 4.39 2.05 20.68
CA ALA A 167 3.61 3.27 20.92
C ALA A 167 2.09 3.01 21.06
N GLY A 168 1.63 1.76 20.95
CA GLY A 168 0.22 1.41 20.99
C GLY A 168 -0.58 1.96 19.80
N ARG A 169 0.09 2.24 18.67
CA ARG A 169 -0.55 2.74 17.46
C ARG A 169 -1.07 1.59 16.63
N THR A 170 -2.16 1.81 15.87
CA THR A 170 -2.71 0.80 14.98
C THR A 170 -1.85 0.63 13.74
N ILE A 171 -1.77 -0.59 13.24
CA ILE A 171 -0.98 -0.93 12.05
C ILE A 171 -1.83 -1.74 11.09
N SER A 172 -1.88 -1.34 9.81
CA SER A 172 -2.38 -2.16 8.72
C SER A 172 -1.23 -2.69 7.86
N PHE A 173 -1.37 -3.91 7.38
CA PHE A 173 -0.36 -4.58 6.56
C PHE A 173 -1.02 -5.25 5.35
N ASP A 174 -0.55 -4.90 4.16
CA ASP A 174 -0.88 -5.61 2.92
C ASP A 174 0.33 -6.48 2.51
N PRO A 175 0.20 -7.80 2.41
CA PRO A 175 1.27 -8.69 1.95
C PRO A 175 1.87 -8.26 0.61
N ASN A 176 1.05 -7.89 -0.34
CA ASN A 176 1.40 -7.31 -1.64
C ASN A 176 2.63 -7.99 -2.26
N LEU A 177 2.51 -9.31 -2.50
CA LEU A 177 3.63 -10.17 -2.83
C LEU A 177 4.34 -9.76 -4.13
N ARG A 178 5.66 -9.76 -4.09
CA ARG A 178 6.53 -9.55 -5.25
C ARG A 178 7.62 -10.61 -5.28
N PRO A 179 7.33 -11.83 -5.81
CA PRO A 179 8.25 -12.97 -5.75
C PRO A 179 9.65 -12.67 -6.29
N THR A 180 9.76 -11.82 -7.31
CA THR A 180 11.03 -11.44 -7.94
C THR A 180 11.97 -10.62 -7.06
N LEU A 181 11.48 -10.06 -5.96
CA LEU A 181 12.29 -9.29 -5.01
C LEU A 181 12.91 -10.14 -3.89
N TRP A 182 12.44 -11.36 -3.71
CA TRP A 182 12.89 -12.26 -2.66
C TRP A 182 13.88 -13.30 -3.18
N SER A 183 14.78 -13.76 -2.33
CA SER A 183 15.77 -14.78 -2.68
C SER A 183 15.15 -16.16 -2.91
N SER A 184 14.03 -16.45 -2.25
CA SER A 184 13.23 -17.67 -2.46
C SER A 184 11.77 -17.47 -2.00
N PRO A 185 10.86 -18.35 -2.48
CA PRO A 185 9.48 -18.37 -1.99
C PRO A 185 9.36 -18.61 -0.48
N GLU A 186 10.25 -19.43 0.09
CA GLU A 186 10.27 -19.73 1.53
C GLU A 186 10.69 -18.49 2.34
N THR A 187 11.71 -17.76 1.87
CA THR A 187 12.16 -16.51 2.48
C THR A 187 11.05 -15.47 2.46
N MET A 188 10.35 -15.33 1.32
CA MET A 188 9.19 -14.44 1.17
C MET A 188 8.09 -14.82 2.16
N ARG A 189 7.67 -16.08 2.20
CA ARG A 189 6.65 -16.58 3.13
C ARG A 189 7.02 -16.31 4.59
N HIS A 190 8.27 -16.58 4.94
CA HIS A 190 8.76 -16.37 6.31
C HIS A 190 8.64 -14.90 6.71
N TRP A 191 9.27 -13.99 5.97
CA TRP A 191 9.32 -12.58 6.36
C TRP A 191 7.96 -11.89 6.29
N ILE A 192 7.16 -12.16 5.26
CA ILE A 192 5.81 -11.57 5.17
C ILE A 192 4.96 -12.00 6.35
N ASN A 193 5.01 -13.27 6.75
CA ASN A 193 4.28 -13.75 7.92
C ASN A 193 4.83 -13.16 9.23
N GLU A 194 6.15 -12.98 9.38
CA GLU A 194 6.71 -12.33 10.57
C GLU A 194 6.33 -10.85 10.65
N LEU A 195 6.37 -10.10 9.54
CA LEU A 195 5.95 -8.71 9.52
C LEU A 195 4.45 -8.54 9.83
N SER A 196 3.61 -9.44 9.34
CA SER A 196 2.16 -9.42 9.60
C SER A 196 1.79 -9.54 11.08
N ARG A 197 2.67 -10.11 11.92
CA ARG A 197 2.43 -10.25 13.39
C ARG A 197 2.40 -8.92 14.13
N TYR A 198 2.96 -7.86 13.54
CA TYR A 198 2.88 -6.52 14.09
C TYR A 198 1.55 -5.83 13.78
N ALA A 199 0.80 -6.32 12.79
CA ALA A 199 -0.38 -5.65 12.27
C ALA A 199 -1.65 -5.95 13.08
N ASP A 200 -2.46 -4.91 13.29
CA ASP A 200 -3.83 -5.05 13.79
C ASP A 200 -4.78 -5.43 12.66
N TRP A 201 -4.52 -4.94 11.42
CA TRP A 201 -5.33 -5.21 10.24
C TRP A 201 -4.47 -5.82 9.14
N VAL A 202 -4.83 -7.01 8.64
CA VAL A 202 -4.11 -7.70 7.55
C VAL A 202 -5.03 -7.81 6.34
N LEU A 203 -4.53 -7.40 5.17
CA LEU A 203 -5.33 -7.21 3.95
C LEU A 203 -4.83 -8.09 2.77
N PRO A 204 -4.75 -9.42 2.88
CA PRO A 204 -4.25 -10.28 1.82
C PRO A 204 -5.23 -10.43 0.66
N GLY A 205 -4.72 -10.65 -0.55
CA GLY A 205 -5.47 -11.28 -1.63
C GLY A 205 -5.64 -12.78 -1.36
N MET A 206 -6.64 -13.44 -1.97
CA MET A 206 -6.87 -14.88 -1.75
C MET A 206 -5.66 -15.73 -2.17
N GLU A 207 -5.08 -15.47 -3.34
CA GLU A 207 -3.91 -16.20 -3.83
C GLU A 207 -2.68 -15.96 -2.95
N GLU A 208 -2.46 -14.71 -2.52
CA GLU A 208 -1.41 -14.36 -1.57
C GLU A 208 -1.59 -15.09 -0.24
N GLY A 209 -2.81 -15.06 0.28
CA GLY A 209 -3.18 -15.75 1.52
C GLY A 209 -2.95 -17.26 1.42
N ALA A 210 -3.36 -17.87 0.32
CA ALA A 210 -3.15 -19.31 0.10
C ALA A 210 -1.66 -19.66 0.06
N PHE A 211 -0.85 -18.86 -0.64
CA PHE A 211 0.60 -19.07 -0.67
C PHE A 211 1.24 -18.92 0.71
N LEU A 212 0.87 -17.87 1.46
CA LEU A 212 1.47 -17.53 2.76
C LEU A 212 1.09 -18.51 3.88
N THR A 213 -0.15 -18.97 3.87
CA THR A 213 -0.73 -19.73 4.99
C THR A 213 -0.87 -21.23 4.71
N GLY A 214 -0.96 -21.62 3.43
CA GLY A 214 -1.32 -22.97 2.99
C GLY A 214 -2.84 -23.25 3.02
N GLU A 215 -3.65 -22.27 3.41
CA GLU A 215 -5.11 -22.38 3.47
C GLU A 215 -5.73 -22.09 2.10
N THR A 216 -6.78 -22.81 1.74
CA THR A 216 -7.42 -22.71 0.42
C THR A 216 -8.76 -21.96 0.43
N THR A 217 -9.19 -21.50 1.60
CA THR A 217 -10.44 -20.76 1.78
C THR A 217 -10.18 -19.42 2.46
N PRO A 218 -10.98 -18.37 2.18
CA PRO A 218 -10.79 -17.08 2.83
C PRO A 218 -10.99 -17.15 4.35
N GLU A 219 -11.84 -18.05 4.83
CA GLU A 219 -12.04 -18.33 6.25
C GLU A 219 -10.79 -18.90 6.90
N GLY A 220 -10.11 -19.83 6.22
CA GLY A 220 -8.85 -20.42 6.68
C GLY A 220 -7.73 -19.37 6.73
N VAL A 221 -7.58 -18.60 5.66
CA VAL A 221 -6.59 -17.51 5.59
C VAL A 221 -6.83 -16.48 6.71
N ALA A 222 -8.07 -16.07 6.91
CA ALA A 222 -8.41 -15.10 7.96
C ALA A 222 -8.11 -15.66 9.35
N ARG A 223 -8.53 -16.90 9.64
CA ARG A 223 -8.24 -17.59 10.91
C ARG A 223 -6.75 -17.63 11.19
N PHE A 224 -5.92 -17.98 10.20
CA PHE A 224 -4.46 -18.03 10.36
C PHE A 224 -3.87 -16.73 10.93
N TYR A 225 -4.27 -15.57 10.41
CA TYR A 225 -3.78 -14.28 10.88
C TYR A 225 -4.45 -13.83 12.17
N ARG A 226 -5.75 -14.17 12.39
CA ARG A 226 -6.45 -13.90 13.64
C ARG A 226 -5.77 -14.62 14.82
N GLU A 227 -5.41 -15.88 14.67
CA GLU A 227 -4.70 -16.67 15.67
C GLU A 227 -3.29 -16.11 15.98
N ARG A 228 -2.75 -15.28 15.09
CA ARG A 228 -1.45 -14.61 15.24
C ARG A 228 -1.54 -13.17 15.75
N GLY A 229 -2.73 -12.73 16.14
CA GLY A 229 -2.96 -11.47 16.84
C GLY A 229 -3.54 -10.34 15.99
N ALA A 230 -3.84 -10.57 14.73
CA ALA A 230 -4.58 -9.58 13.92
C ALA A 230 -6.00 -9.37 14.50
N LYS A 231 -6.46 -8.13 14.64
CA LYS A 231 -7.81 -7.79 15.10
C LYS A 231 -8.85 -7.79 13.98
N LEU A 232 -8.36 -7.57 12.76
CA LEU A 232 -9.16 -7.62 11.55
C LEU A 232 -8.33 -8.25 10.43
N VAL A 233 -8.90 -9.21 9.72
CA VAL A 233 -8.36 -9.73 8.47
C VAL A 233 -9.40 -9.53 7.39
N VAL A 234 -8.99 -8.94 6.26
CA VAL A 234 -9.85 -8.78 5.09
C VAL A 234 -9.20 -9.47 3.90
N VAL A 235 -9.76 -10.59 3.48
CA VAL A 235 -9.28 -11.35 2.33
C VAL A 235 -9.96 -10.83 1.07
N LYS A 236 -9.16 -10.22 0.18
CA LYS A 236 -9.62 -9.68 -1.12
C LYS A 236 -9.90 -10.84 -2.08
N LEU A 237 -11.08 -10.87 -2.70
CA LEU A 237 -11.56 -11.94 -3.59
C LEU A 237 -11.74 -11.44 -5.03
N GLY A 238 -11.05 -10.39 -5.42
CA GLY A 238 -11.17 -9.79 -6.75
C GLY A 238 -12.59 -9.33 -7.06
N ALA A 239 -13.13 -9.77 -8.18
CA ALA A 239 -14.49 -9.41 -8.62
C ALA A 239 -15.60 -9.91 -7.69
N GLU A 240 -15.35 -10.93 -6.87
CA GLU A 240 -16.32 -11.45 -5.89
C GLU A 240 -16.44 -10.55 -4.65
N GLY A 241 -15.53 -9.59 -4.48
CA GLY A 241 -15.52 -8.67 -3.35
C GLY A 241 -14.51 -9.05 -2.26
N ALA A 242 -14.96 -9.26 -1.02
CA ALA A 242 -14.06 -9.59 0.09
C ALA A 242 -14.77 -10.37 1.21
N TYR A 243 -14.00 -11.17 1.91
CA TYR A 243 -14.35 -11.80 3.18
C TYR A 243 -13.62 -11.10 4.32
N PHE A 244 -14.25 -10.92 5.47
CA PHE A 244 -13.57 -10.41 6.66
C PHE A 244 -13.84 -11.25 7.90
N ASP A 245 -12.87 -11.27 8.80
CA ASP A 245 -12.95 -11.77 10.17
C ASP A 245 -12.41 -10.70 11.12
N SER A 246 -13.24 -10.27 12.05
CA SER A 246 -12.97 -9.15 12.96
C SER A 246 -13.28 -9.54 14.41
N GLU A 247 -12.42 -9.11 15.31
CA GLU A 247 -12.62 -9.27 16.74
C GLU A 247 -13.92 -8.64 17.25
N VAL A 248 -14.33 -7.52 16.66
CA VAL A 248 -15.47 -6.74 17.14
C VAL A 248 -16.74 -6.95 16.32
N ALA A 249 -16.64 -7.39 15.06
CA ALA A 249 -17.77 -7.50 14.13
C ALA A 249 -18.06 -8.96 13.72
N GLY A 250 -17.25 -9.93 14.20
CA GLY A 250 -17.36 -11.31 13.72
C GLY A 250 -16.92 -11.45 12.27
N THR A 251 -17.54 -12.38 11.56
CA THR A 251 -17.21 -12.66 10.16
C THR A 251 -18.29 -12.14 9.21
N GLY A 252 -17.89 -11.84 7.96
CA GLY A 252 -18.84 -11.43 6.93
C GLY A 252 -18.24 -11.40 5.54
N ARG A 253 -19.12 -11.18 4.55
CA ARG A 253 -18.74 -11.00 3.15
C ARG A 253 -19.35 -9.72 2.60
N VAL A 254 -18.60 -9.07 1.72
CA VAL A 254 -19.03 -7.93 0.93
C VAL A 254 -18.90 -8.31 -0.53
N ALA A 255 -19.98 -8.20 -1.29
CA ALA A 255 -19.94 -8.44 -2.72
C ALA A 255 -19.10 -7.37 -3.44
N GLY A 256 -18.46 -7.76 -4.53
CA GLY A 256 -17.75 -6.83 -5.41
C GLY A 256 -18.70 -5.84 -6.08
N PHE A 257 -18.15 -4.72 -6.52
CA PHE A 257 -18.91 -3.74 -7.30
C PHE A 257 -18.81 -4.06 -8.80
N PRO A 258 -19.86 -3.82 -9.57
CA PRO A 258 -19.82 -3.99 -11.01
C PRO A 258 -18.74 -3.12 -11.65
N VAL A 259 -17.98 -3.70 -12.57
CA VAL A 259 -16.94 -3.03 -13.36
C VAL A 259 -17.34 -3.14 -14.83
N ALA A 260 -17.47 -1.98 -15.52
CA ALA A 260 -17.87 -1.98 -16.91
C ALA A 260 -16.77 -2.57 -17.82
N GLN A 261 -15.53 -2.25 -17.54
CA GLN A 261 -14.36 -2.75 -18.25
C GLN A 261 -13.15 -2.74 -17.32
N VAL A 262 -12.41 -3.83 -17.29
CA VAL A 262 -11.09 -3.87 -16.64
C VAL A 262 -10.07 -3.33 -17.65
N VAL A 263 -9.41 -2.23 -17.27
CA VAL A 263 -8.38 -1.55 -18.05
C VAL A 263 -6.99 -1.90 -17.52
N ASP A 264 -6.84 -1.90 -16.20
CA ASP A 264 -5.56 -2.16 -15.52
C ASP A 264 -5.85 -2.72 -14.11
N THR A 265 -5.26 -3.85 -13.75
CA THR A 265 -5.47 -4.47 -12.44
C THR A 265 -4.55 -3.90 -11.35
N VAL A 266 -3.49 -3.18 -11.75
CA VAL A 266 -2.51 -2.63 -10.82
C VAL A 266 -3.13 -1.48 -9.99
N GLY A 267 -2.76 -1.41 -8.71
CA GLY A 267 -3.28 -0.41 -7.78
C GLY A 267 -4.66 -0.72 -7.17
N ALA A 268 -5.35 -1.77 -7.62
CA ALA A 268 -6.66 -2.16 -7.06
C ALA A 268 -6.58 -2.56 -5.58
N GLY A 269 -5.53 -3.30 -5.21
CA GLY A 269 -5.24 -3.67 -3.81
C GLY A 269 -4.96 -2.44 -2.95
N ASP A 270 -4.16 -1.52 -3.47
CA ASP A 270 -3.82 -0.26 -2.80
C ASP A 270 -5.08 0.60 -2.60
N GLY A 271 -5.92 0.71 -3.63
CA GLY A 271 -7.23 1.39 -3.55
C GLY A 271 -8.17 0.73 -2.53
N PHE A 272 -8.16 -0.60 -2.46
CA PHE A 272 -8.92 -1.32 -1.45
C PHE A 272 -8.42 -0.97 -0.03
N ALA A 273 -7.11 -0.94 0.19
CA ALA A 273 -6.51 -0.56 1.47
C ALA A 273 -6.89 0.89 1.86
N VAL A 274 -6.86 1.84 0.90
CA VAL A 274 -7.33 3.22 1.11
C VAL A 274 -8.74 3.25 1.69
N GLY A 275 -9.67 2.50 1.09
CA GLY A 275 -11.06 2.47 1.55
C GLY A 275 -11.22 1.90 2.95
N VAL A 276 -10.56 0.78 3.24
CA VAL A 276 -10.60 0.15 4.57
C VAL A 276 -10.02 1.07 5.63
N ILE A 277 -8.81 1.60 5.39
CA ILE A 277 -8.10 2.44 6.34
C ILE A 277 -8.88 3.72 6.65
N THR A 278 -9.34 4.44 5.62
CA THR A 278 -10.07 5.69 5.83
C THR A 278 -11.35 5.46 6.62
N ALA A 279 -12.15 4.46 6.28
CA ALA A 279 -13.41 4.20 6.96
C ALA A 279 -13.21 3.81 8.44
N LEU A 280 -12.22 2.95 8.73
CA LEU A 280 -11.93 2.56 10.10
C LEU A 280 -11.39 3.73 10.95
N LEU A 281 -10.54 4.59 10.38
CA LEU A 281 -10.04 5.78 11.07
C LEU A 281 -11.12 6.85 11.28
N GLU A 282 -12.17 6.84 10.46
CA GLU A 282 -13.38 7.64 10.62
C GLU A 282 -14.39 7.04 11.62
N GLY A 283 -14.09 5.88 12.22
CA GLY A 283 -14.98 5.21 13.16
C GLY A 283 -16.16 4.47 12.52
N GLN A 284 -16.10 4.20 11.22
CA GLN A 284 -17.12 3.42 10.52
C GLN A 284 -17.08 1.94 10.93
N THR A 285 -18.17 1.22 10.69
CA THR A 285 -18.21 -0.22 10.92
C THR A 285 -17.28 -0.98 9.98
N VAL A 286 -16.83 -2.17 10.38
CA VAL A 286 -16.00 -3.06 9.54
C VAL A 286 -16.68 -3.34 8.20
N LEU A 287 -17.99 -3.60 8.21
CA LEU A 287 -18.76 -3.84 6.99
C LEU A 287 -18.70 -2.63 6.03
N ALA A 288 -18.89 -1.41 6.56
CA ALA A 288 -18.79 -0.18 5.78
C ALA A 288 -17.36 0.04 5.24
N ALA A 289 -16.35 -0.27 6.06
CA ALA A 289 -14.95 -0.15 5.66
C ALA A 289 -14.59 -1.11 4.51
N VAL A 290 -14.98 -2.37 4.61
CA VAL A 290 -14.73 -3.37 3.55
C VAL A 290 -15.52 -3.02 2.28
N ARG A 291 -16.75 -2.49 2.41
CA ARG A 291 -17.56 -2.03 1.27
C ARG A 291 -16.89 -0.86 0.55
N ARG A 292 -16.38 0.14 1.31
CA ARG A 292 -15.62 1.27 0.75
C ARG A 292 -14.37 0.79 0.03
N GLY A 293 -13.62 -0.16 0.63
CA GLY A 293 -12.46 -0.79 0.01
C GLY A 293 -12.80 -1.46 -1.32
N ALA A 294 -13.85 -2.29 -1.34
CA ALA A 294 -14.30 -2.98 -2.55
C ALA A 294 -14.71 -1.99 -3.67
N TRP A 295 -15.37 -0.88 -3.31
CA TRP A 295 -15.76 0.15 -4.29
C TRP A 295 -14.55 0.88 -4.87
N ILE A 296 -13.57 1.29 -4.02
CA ILE A 296 -12.37 1.98 -4.51
C ILE A 296 -11.52 1.04 -5.37
N GLY A 297 -11.35 -0.22 -4.97
CA GLY A 297 -10.66 -1.22 -5.78
C GLY A 297 -11.32 -1.44 -7.15
N ALA A 298 -12.66 -1.50 -7.19
CA ALA A 298 -13.40 -1.62 -8.44
C ALA A 298 -13.28 -0.38 -9.34
N ARG A 299 -13.09 0.82 -8.79
CA ARG A 299 -12.81 2.02 -9.57
C ARG A 299 -11.39 2.00 -10.14
N ALA A 300 -10.41 1.58 -9.34
CA ALA A 300 -9.01 1.56 -9.74
C ALA A 300 -8.79 0.73 -10.99
N VAL A 301 -9.45 -0.42 -11.13
CA VAL A 301 -9.27 -1.30 -12.31
C VAL A 301 -9.86 -0.74 -13.61
N GLN A 302 -10.62 0.36 -13.59
CA GLN A 302 -11.28 0.91 -14.77
C GLN A 302 -10.46 2.00 -15.48
N VAL A 303 -9.29 2.33 -14.98
CA VAL A 303 -8.42 3.37 -15.53
C VAL A 303 -6.99 2.87 -15.67
N LEU A 304 -6.24 3.50 -16.58
CA LEU A 304 -4.82 3.21 -16.75
C LEU A 304 -4.02 3.99 -15.70
N GLY A 305 -3.15 3.28 -14.96
CA GLY A 305 -2.29 3.85 -13.94
C GLY A 305 -2.73 3.50 -12.52
N ASP A 306 -1.81 3.68 -11.57
CA ASP A 306 -1.94 3.13 -10.23
C ASP A 306 -2.79 4.00 -9.28
N THR A 307 -2.89 5.32 -9.55
CA THR A 307 -3.55 6.30 -8.66
C THR A 307 -4.67 7.09 -9.30
N GLU A 308 -4.83 6.98 -10.62
CA GLU A 308 -5.80 7.75 -11.41
C GLU A 308 -7.25 7.39 -11.10
N GLY A 309 -7.50 6.15 -10.65
CA GLY A 309 -8.82 5.66 -10.23
C GLY A 309 -9.19 5.97 -8.78
N LEU A 310 -8.23 6.45 -7.97
CA LEU A 310 -8.48 6.78 -6.57
C LEU A 310 -9.40 8.00 -6.43
N PRO A 311 -10.48 7.91 -5.64
CA PRO A 311 -11.49 8.95 -5.59
C PRO A 311 -11.06 10.14 -4.73
N SER A 312 -11.68 11.30 -5.00
CA SER A 312 -11.74 12.41 -4.07
C SER A 312 -12.81 12.17 -2.99
N ARG A 313 -12.78 12.97 -1.91
CA ARG A 313 -13.82 12.95 -0.86
C ARG A 313 -15.22 13.21 -1.43
N THR A 314 -15.35 14.12 -2.38
CA THR A 314 -16.64 14.43 -3.04
C THR A 314 -17.19 13.21 -3.78
N GLN A 315 -16.36 12.53 -4.57
CA GLN A 315 -16.77 11.31 -5.29
C GLN A 315 -17.17 10.17 -4.36
N LEU A 316 -16.51 10.04 -3.20
CA LEU A 316 -16.87 9.06 -2.18
C LEU A 316 -18.26 9.37 -1.57
N GLN A 317 -18.53 10.64 -1.28
CA GLN A 317 -19.81 11.10 -0.74
C GLN A 317 -20.96 10.90 -1.76
N GLU A 318 -20.72 11.23 -3.03
CA GLU A 318 -21.68 10.99 -4.13
C GLU A 318 -22.04 9.52 -4.31
N ALA A 319 -21.10 8.61 -3.98
CA ALA A 319 -21.34 7.17 -3.99
C ALA A 319 -22.09 6.65 -2.72
N GLY A 320 -22.35 7.51 -1.74
CA GLY A 320 -23.00 7.12 -0.49
C GLY A 320 -22.11 6.23 0.42
N LEU A 321 -20.81 6.43 0.40
CA LEU A 321 -19.80 5.61 1.10
C LEU A 321 -18.96 6.41 2.09
#